data_07241d55e99647e5da7bba3ab62dd02a
#
_entry.id   07241d55e99647e5da7bba3ab62dd02a
#
_cell.length_a   1.000
_cell.length_b   1.000
_cell.length_c   1.000
_cell.angle_alpha   90.00
_cell.angle_beta   90.00
_cell.angle_gamma   90.00
#
_symmetry.space_group_name_H-M   'P 1'
#
loop_
_entity.id
_entity.type
_entity.pdbx_description
1 polymer ?
#
loop_
_entity_poly.entity_id
_entity_poly.type
_entity_poly.pdbx_seq_one_letter_code
_entity_poly.pdbx_strand_id
1 'polypeptide(L)'
;KRSIVLDLFDDDDLAVARRLAATGDIVLDNFRPGFMAERGLDRAALAIDNPAVVTCTVTAFGESGPAADLPGYDLVAQAMGGLMHMTGEADGRANRVGVPIVDMTTGLYATIGVLAALTDAVRTGEGRHVSASLFDTSLATLGNHATATTMAGAEPRRDGNRHPSIAPYESYAAADGDLIIAAANNKLFAGVCAALDRPDLLDDPRFVDNPTRRAHIDELATELERSLRTDTRDAWVAKLRAHQVPAGPINSIPEALAWAAE
;
A
#
# COMPACT_ATOMS: atom_id res chain seq x y z
N LYS A 1 25.60 1.73 -7.62
CA LYS A 1 25.18 2.46 -8.84
C LYS A 1 26.31 3.39 -9.31
N ARG A 2 26.41 3.63 -10.61
CA ARG A 2 27.25 4.67 -11.23
C ARG A 2 26.33 5.66 -11.90
N SER A 3 26.73 6.93 -12.04
CA SER A 3 25.95 7.97 -12.71
C SER A 3 26.79 8.66 -13.79
N ILE A 4 26.10 9.15 -14.79
CA ILE A 4 26.61 10.02 -15.85
C ILE A 4 25.57 11.12 -16.11
N VAL A 5 26.03 12.30 -16.47
CA VAL A 5 25.16 13.42 -16.87
C VAL A 5 25.22 13.51 -18.40
N LEU A 6 24.05 13.44 -19.01
CA LEU A 6 23.88 13.55 -20.46
C LEU A 6 22.68 14.46 -20.74
N ASP A 7 22.84 15.37 -21.71
CA ASP A 7 21.74 16.13 -22.26
C ASP A 7 21.13 15.40 -23.46
N LEU A 8 19.96 14.80 -23.27
CA LEU A 8 19.27 14.04 -24.32
C LEU A 8 18.75 14.92 -25.48
N PHE A 9 18.94 16.25 -25.42
CA PHE A 9 18.67 17.18 -26.53
C PHE A 9 19.94 17.50 -27.33
N ASP A 10 21.11 17.15 -26.83
CA ASP A 10 22.38 17.20 -27.55
C ASP A 10 22.63 15.89 -28.30
N ASP A 11 23.02 15.94 -29.57
CA ASP A 11 23.16 14.77 -30.43
C ASP A 11 24.33 13.86 -30.01
N ASP A 12 25.45 14.43 -29.52
CA ASP A 12 26.61 13.64 -29.09
C ASP A 12 26.30 12.91 -27.77
N ASP A 13 25.67 13.57 -26.83
CA ASP A 13 25.22 12.99 -25.56
C ASP A 13 24.14 11.92 -25.79
N LEU A 14 23.19 12.17 -26.68
CA LEU A 14 22.17 11.21 -27.08
C LEU A 14 22.79 9.95 -27.72
N ALA A 15 23.82 10.11 -28.54
CA ALA A 15 24.56 8.99 -29.11
C ALA A 15 25.25 8.13 -28.01
N VAL A 16 25.78 8.78 -26.96
CA VAL A 16 26.32 8.07 -25.79
C VAL A 16 25.21 7.32 -25.05
N ALA A 17 24.06 7.96 -24.81
CA ALA A 17 22.90 7.35 -24.13
C ALA A 17 22.41 6.10 -24.89
N ARG A 18 22.28 6.17 -26.21
CA ARG A 18 21.89 5.02 -27.06
C ARG A 18 22.87 3.85 -26.96
N ARG A 19 24.18 4.13 -27.02
CA ARG A 19 25.20 3.07 -26.88
C ARG A 19 25.14 2.41 -25.51
N LEU A 20 24.97 3.20 -24.43
CA LEU A 20 24.81 2.66 -23.09
C LEU A 20 23.54 1.80 -22.97
N ALA A 21 22.40 2.30 -23.47
CA ALA A 21 21.13 1.58 -23.44
C ALA A 21 21.21 0.26 -24.23
N ALA A 22 21.87 0.22 -25.39
CA ALA A 22 22.04 -0.98 -26.18
C ALA A 22 22.91 -2.07 -25.50
N THR A 23 23.75 -1.69 -24.52
CA THR A 23 24.56 -2.66 -23.74
C THR A 23 23.88 -3.14 -22.47
N GLY A 24 22.74 -2.56 -22.11
CA GLY A 24 21.99 -2.91 -20.90
C GLY A 24 21.01 -4.04 -21.12
N ASP A 25 20.78 -4.85 -20.09
CA ASP A 25 19.71 -5.84 -20.09
C ASP A 25 18.34 -5.17 -19.93
N ILE A 26 18.31 -4.06 -19.17
CA ILE A 26 17.09 -3.31 -18.83
C ILE A 26 17.33 -1.81 -19.01
N VAL A 27 16.39 -1.13 -19.65
CA VAL A 27 16.32 0.32 -19.73
C VAL A 27 15.02 0.77 -19.06
N LEU A 28 15.16 1.57 -18.00
CA LEU A 28 14.02 2.06 -17.23
C LEU A 28 13.95 3.59 -17.30
N ASP A 29 12.77 4.11 -17.54
CA ASP A 29 12.53 5.55 -17.58
C ASP A 29 11.24 5.94 -16.85
N ASN A 30 11.16 7.26 -16.57
CA ASN A 30 9.98 7.91 -16.01
C ASN A 30 9.72 9.24 -16.74
N PHE A 31 9.92 9.25 -18.04
CA PHE A 31 9.63 10.42 -18.88
C PHE A 31 8.15 10.42 -19.30
N ARG A 32 7.72 11.54 -19.90
CA ARG A 32 6.40 11.62 -20.52
C ARG A 32 6.25 10.56 -21.63
N PRO A 33 5.02 10.08 -21.88
CA PRO A 33 4.78 9.16 -22.99
C PRO A 33 5.36 9.69 -24.31
N GLY A 34 5.98 8.78 -25.09
CA GLY A 34 6.58 9.09 -26.39
C GLY A 34 8.00 9.67 -26.34
N PHE A 35 8.48 10.21 -25.21
CA PHE A 35 9.81 10.83 -25.12
C PHE A 35 10.93 9.88 -25.53
N MET A 36 10.91 8.65 -25.05
CA MET A 36 11.94 7.66 -25.38
C MET A 36 11.93 7.31 -26.87
N ALA A 37 10.75 7.20 -27.49
CA ALA A 37 10.62 6.96 -28.93
C ALA A 37 11.13 8.15 -29.76
N GLU A 38 10.82 9.39 -29.37
CA GLU A 38 11.35 10.61 -30.02
C GLU A 38 12.88 10.66 -30.01
N ARG A 39 13.54 10.00 -29.06
CA ARG A 39 15.00 9.96 -28.88
C ARG A 39 15.63 8.67 -29.40
N GLY A 40 14.86 7.72 -29.94
CA GLY A 40 15.35 6.41 -30.37
C GLY A 40 15.94 5.59 -29.21
N LEU A 41 15.32 5.71 -28.03
CA LEU A 41 15.64 4.99 -26.80
C LEU A 41 14.51 4.04 -26.38
N ASP A 42 13.45 3.95 -27.18
CA ASP A 42 12.36 3.00 -26.97
C ASP A 42 12.77 1.56 -27.33
N ARG A 43 11.92 0.60 -26.95
CA ARG A 43 12.18 -0.82 -27.21
C ARG A 43 12.42 -1.12 -28.70
N ALA A 44 11.67 -0.46 -29.61
CA ALA A 44 11.77 -0.75 -31.02
C ALA A 44 13.14 -0.33 -31.61
N ALA A 45 13.61 0.85 -31.22
CA ALA A 45 14.91 1.37 -31.65
C ALA A 45 16.08 0.58 -31.06
N LEU A 46 16.04 0.29 -29.75
CA LEU A 46 17.11 -0.42 -29.05
C LEU A 46 17.21 -1.89 -29.48
N ALA A 47 16.11 -2.51 -29.91
CA ALA A 47 16.08 -3.90 -30.38
C ALA A 47 16.90 -4.15 -31.65
N ILE A 48 17.24 -3.11 -32.39
CA ILE A 48 18.08 -3.22 -33.60
C ILE A 48 19.45 -3.73 -33.21
N ASP A 49 20.03 -3.19 -32.13
CA ASP A 49 21.36 -3.53 -31.64
C ASP A 49 21.32 -4.60 -30.53
N ASN A 50 20.24 -4.63 -29.74
CA ASN A 50 20.03 -5.60 -28.65
C ASN A 50 18.59 -6.14 -28.65
N PRO A 51 18.30 -7.21 -29.40
CA PRO A 51 16.96 -7.80 -29.46
C PRO A 51 16.40 -8.24 -28.09
N ALA A 52 17.29 -8.59 -27.14
CA ALA A 52 16.90 -9.08 -25.81
C ALA A 52 16.63 -7.96 -24.80
N VAL A 53 16.83 -6.67 -25.14
CA VAL A 53 16.65 -5.57 -24.19
C VAL A 53 15.22 -5.50 -23.69
N VAL A 54 15.06 -5.39 -22.38
CA VAL A 54 13.79 -5.08 -21.72
C VAL A 54 13.72 -3.59 -21.46
N THR A 55 12.64 -2.94 -21.87
CA THR A 55 12.39 -1.54 -21.52
C THR A 55 11.24 -1.45 -20.53
N CYS A 56 11.28 -0.47 -19.63
CA CYS A 56 10.20 -0.22 -18.68
C CYS A 56 9.98 1.28 -18.54
N THR A 57 8.74 1.72 -18.82
CA THR A 57 8.32 3.11 -18.62
C THR A 57 7.34 3.17 -17.46
N VAL A 58 7.60 4.06 -16.48
CA VAL A 58 6.71 4.34 -15.36
C VAL A 58 6.06 5.71 -15.59
N THR A 59 4.74 5.76 -15.68
CA THR A 59 3.97 6.99 -15.92
C THR A 59 2.93 7.22 -14.85
N ALA A 60 2.29 8.39 -14.86
CA ALA A 60 1.19 8.68 -13.94
C ALA A 60 -0.10 7.92 -14.33
N PHE A 61 -0.46 7.89 -15.61
CA PHE A 61 -1.75 7.40 -16.11
C PHE A 61 -1.66 6.39 -17.27
N GLY A 62 -0.48 5.82 -17.50
CA GLY A 62 -0.23 4.93 -18.63
C GLY A 62 0.32 5.65 -19.86
N GLU A 63 0.75 4.89 -20.85
CA GLU A 63 1.35 5.42 -22.10
C GLU A 63 0.30 5.66 -23.19
N SER A 64 -0.95 5.30 -22.96
CA SER A 64 -2.05 5.44 -23.92
C SER A 64 -3.37 5.73 -23.18
N GLY A 65 -4.38 6.15 -23.95
CA GLY A 65 -5.68 6.50 -23.44
C GLY A 65 -5.86 8.01 -23.17
N PRO A 66 -7.05 8.42 -22.72
CA PRO A 66 -7.41 9.85 -22.64
C PRO A 66 -6.65 10.63 -21.56
N ALA A 67 -6.01 9.95 -20.62
CA ALA A 67 -5.27 10.57 -19.52
C ALA A 67 -3.73 10.47 -19.68
N ALA A 68 -3.22 9.89 -20.77
CA ALA A 68 -1.79 9.62 -20.94
C ALA A 68 -0.91 10.89 -20.82
N ASP A 69 -1.40 12.02 -21.30
CA ASP A 69 -0.68 13.32 -21.29
C ASP A 69 -0.90 14.12 -19.99
N LEU A 70 -1.70 13.61 -19.05
CA LEU A 70 -1.93 14.32 -17.79
C LEU A 70 -0.71 14.18 -16.87
N PRO A 71 -0.27 15.29 -16.25
CA PRO A 71 0.76 15.22 -15.22
C PRO A 71 0.19 14.60 -13.95
N GLY A 72 1.00 13.80 -13.25
CA GLY A 72 0.60 13.18 -11.99
C GLY A 72 1.78 12.80 -11.12
N TYR A 73 1.52 12.78 -9.83
CA TYR A 73 2.42 12.32 -8.78
C TYR A 73 1.64 11.40 -7.84
N ASP A 74 2.31 10.77 -6.91
CA ASP A 74 1.71 9.87 -5.90
C ASP A 74 0.42 10.43 -5.29
N LEU A 75 0.44 11.68 -4.83
CA LEU A 75 -0.73 12.31 -4.19
C LEU A 75 -1.94 12.40 -5.13
N VAL A 76 -1.70 12.72 -6.41
CA VAL A 76 -2.76 12.79 -7.42
C VAL A 76 -3.31 11.40 -7.71
N ALA A 77 -2.44 10.40 -7.82
CA ALA A 77 -2.84 9.01 -8.02
C ALA A 77 -3.63 8.45 -6.82
N GLN A 78 -3.22 8.75 -5.59
CA GLN A 78 -4.00 8.40 -4.39
C GLN A 78 -5.39 9.03 -4.40
N ALA A 79 -5.50 10.29 -4.82
CA ALA A 79 -6.77 11.02 -4.86
C ALA A 79 -7.71 10.46 -5.95
N MET A 80 -7.20 10.31 -7.18
CA MET A 80 -7.99 9.88 -8.33
C MET A 80 -8.28 8.37 -8.32
N GLY A 81 -7.37 7.56 -7.77
CA GLY A 81 -7.50 6.11 -7.68
C GLY A 81 -8.35 5.61 -6.50
N GLY A 82 -8.97 6.51 -5.71
CA GLY A 82 -9.91 6.14 -4.64
C GLY A 82 -9.28 5.84 -3.28
N LEU A 83 -7.95 5.69 -3.19
CA LEU A 83 -7.27 5.34 -1.94
C LEU A 83 -7.51 6.40 -0.85
N MET A 84 -7.43 7.69 -1.19
CA MET A 84 -7.73 8.77 -0.25
C MET A 84 -9.17 8.78 0.21
N HIS A 85 -10.13 8.38 -0.66
CA HIS A 85 -11.54 8.32 -0.29
C HIS A 85 -11.78 7.36 0.88
N MET A 86 -11.02 6.29 0.97
CA MET A 86 -11.14 5.25 2.00
C MET A 86 -10.26 5.50 3.23
N THR A 87 -9.33 6.46 3.16
CA THR A 87 -8.34 6.70 4.21
C THR A 87 -8.73 7.92 5.04
N GLY A 88 -8.76 7.77 6.36
CA GLY A 88 -9.11 8.82 7.33
C GLY A 88 -10.25 8.45 8.25
N GLU A 89 -10.55 9.31 9.23
CA GLU A 89 -11.65 9.16 10.15
C GLU A 89 -13.01 9.16 9.43
N ALA A 90 -14.01 8.45 10.00
CA ALA A 90 -15.33 8.27 9.39
C ALA A 90 -15.98 9.61 9.02
N ASP A 91 -15.98 10.55 9.95
CA ASP A 91 -16.56 11.90 9.77
C ASP A 91 -15.52 12.95 9.39
N GLY A 92 -14.28 12.51 9.11
CA GLY A 92 -13.16 13.36 8.77
C GLY A 92 -13.04 13.67 7.28
N ARG A 93 -12.00 14.43 6.93
CA ARG A 93 -11.60 14.61 5.54
C ARG A 93 -10.92 13.36 5.00
N ALA A 94 -10.98 13.17 3.68
CA ALA A 94 -10.15 12.20 2.98
C ALA A 94 -8.66 12.50 3.20
N ASN A 95 -7.89 11.51 3.65
CA ASN A 95 -6.47 11.66 3.95
C ASN A 95 -5.62 10.80 3.01
N ARG A 96 -4.44 11.31 2.68
CA ARG A 96 -3.44 10.47 2.01
C ARG A 96 -2.79 9.50 3.00
N VAL A 97 -2.26 8.40 2.53
CA VAL A 97 -1.28 7.60 3.27
C VAL A 97 -0.02 8.44 3.49
N GLY A 98 0.57 8.35 4.68
CA GLY A 98 1.68 9.22 5.09
C GLY A 98 2.95 9.14 4.23
N VAL A 99 3.17 8.01 3.57
CA VAL A 99 4.29 7.75 2.66
C VAL A 99 3.81 7.77 1.20
N PRO A 100 4.70 7.92 0.19
CA PRO A 100 4.33 7.84 -1.22
C PRO A 100 4.06 6.37 -1.61
N ILE A 101 2.96 5.82 -1.10
CA ILE A 101 2.64 4.39 -1.17
C ILE A 101 2.38 3.93 -2.62
N VAL A 102 1.82 4.79 -3.46
CA VAL A 102 1.54 4.46 -4.85
C VAL A 102 2.84 4.43 -5.66
N ASP A 103 3.76 5.38 -5.46
CA ASP A 103 5.09 5.34 -6.08
C ASP A 103 5.84 4.06 -5.71
N MET A 104 5.88 3.73 -4.40
CA MET A 104 6.57 2.54 -3.90
C MET A 104 5.98 1.24 -4.48
N THR A 105 4.65 1.11 -4.47
CA THR A 105 3.98 -0.08 -5.02
C THR A 105 4.08 -0.15 -6.54
N THR A 106 4.07 0.97 -7.25
CA THR A 106 4.31 1.00 -8.71
C THR A 106 5.72 0.51 -9.02
N GLY A 107 6.72 0.93 -8.24
CA GLY A 107 8.09 0.41 -8.36
C GLY A 107 8.16 -1.11 -8.16
N LEU A 108 7.39 -1.68 -7.23
CA LEU A 108 7.29 -3.14 -7.04
C LEU A 108 6.62 -3.83 -8.24
N TYR A 109 5.49 -3.33 -8.72
CA TYR A 109 4.83 -3.88 -9.92
C TYR A 109 5.72 -3.78 -11.16
N ALA A 110 6.37 -2.64 -11.38
CA ALA A 110 7.34 -2.47 -12.46
C ALA A 110 8.48 -3.49 -12.36
N THR A 111 9.02 -3.70 -11.17
CA THR A 111 10.07 -4.69 -10.91
C THR A 111 9.60 -6.11 -11.24
N ILE A 112 8.41 -6.51 -10.83
CA ILE A 112 7.83 -7.83 -11.14
C ILE A 112 7.67 -7.98 -12.65
N GLY A 113 7.13 -6.97 -13.34
CA GLY A 113 6.97 -6.97 -14.79
C GLY A 113 8.32 -7.09 -15.53
N VAL A 114 9.31 -6.32 -15.10
CA VAL A 114 10.68 -6.35 -15.66
C VAL A 114 11.34 -7.71 -15.45
N LEU A 115 11.23 -8.31 -14.26
CA LEU A 115 11.78 -9.65 -13.99
C LEU A 115 11.11 -10.74 -14.84
N ALA A 116 9.79 -10.67 -15.03
CA ALA A 116 9.06 -11.56 -15.92
C ALA A 116 9.54 -11.41 -17.38
N ALA A 117 9.64 -10.16 -17.86
CA ALA A 117 10.12 -9.85 -19.20
C ALA A 117 11.59 -10.29 -19.43
N LEU A 118 12.44 -10.06 -18.42
CA LEU A 118 13.84 -10.49 -18.46
C LEU A 118 13.96 -12.03 -18.52
N THR A 119 13.15 -12.74 -17.73
CA THR A 119 13.10 -14.21 -17.75
C THR A 119 12.69 -14.73 -19.13
N ASP A 120 11.70 -14.07 -19.77
CA ASP A 120 11.28 -14.39 -21.14
C ASP A 120 12.41 -14.08 -22.16
N ALA A 121 13.06 -12.92 -22.02
CA ALA A 121 14.17 -12.51 -22.90
C ALA A 121 15.36 -13.48 -22.84
N VAL A 122 15.73 -13.96 -21.66
CA VAL A 122 16.78 -14.97 -21.49
C VAL A 122 16.42 -16.28 -22.21
N ARG A 123 15.12 -16.65 -22.20
CA ARG A 123 14.67 -17.91 -22.84
C ARG A 123 14.48 -17.77 -24.34
N THR A 124 14.04 -16.62 -24.83
CA THR A 124 13.62 -16.44 -26.23
C THR A 124 14.66 -15.67 -27.08
N GLY A 125 15.55 -14.91 -26.43
CA GLY A 125 16.42 -13.93 -27.10
C GLY A 125 15.71 -12.62 -27.44
N GLU A 126 14.41 -12.46 -27.06
CA GLU A 126 13.59 -11.30 -27.37
C GLU A 126 13.10 -10.60 -26.09
N GLY A 127 13.53 -9.36 -25.89
CA GLY A 127 13.04 -8.51 -24.81
C GLY A 127 11.60 -8.04 -25.00
N ARG A 128 11.07 -7.43 -23.97
CA ARG A 128 9.71 -6.88 -23.95
C ARG A 128 9.72 -5.44 -23.45
N HIS A 129 8.67 -4.71 -23.77
CA HIS A 129 8.36 -3.45 -23.12
C HIS A 129 7.38 -3.69 -21.96
N VAL A 130 7.68 -3.09 -20.80
CA VAL A 130 6.84 -3.11 -19.61
C VAL A 130 6.34 -1.69 -19.35
N SER A 131 5.03 -1.51 -19.29
CA SER A 131 4.40 -0.26 -18.90
C SER A 131 3.81 -0.40 -17.49
N ALA A 132 4.12 0.54 -16.62
CA ALA A 132 3.54 0.64 -15.28
C ALA A 132 2.98 2.03 -15.04
N SER A 133 1.79 2.15 -14.45
CA SER A 133 1.22 3.44 -14.12
C SER A 133 0.85 3.55 -12.65
N LEU A 134 1.00 4.77 -12.12
CA LEU A 134 0.59 5.09 -10.75
C LEU A 134 -0.92 4.87 -10.57
N PHE A 135 -1.71 5.27 -11.55
CA PHE A 135 -3.17 5.15 -11.46
C PHE A 135 -3.63 3.69 -11.42
N ASP A 136 -3.13 2.82 -12.32
CA ASP A 136 -3.47 1.39 -12.32
C ASP A 136 -3.03 0.71 -11.02
N THR A 137 -1.84 1.07 -10.53
CA THR A 137 -1.33 0.60 -9.25
C THR A 137 -2.23 1.03 -8.10
N SER A 138 -2.68 2.30 -8.09
CA SER A 138 -3.61 2.79 -7.08
C SER A 138 -4.91 2.00 -7.08
N LEU A 139 -5.48 1.70 -8.26
CA LEU A 139 -6.66 0.84 -8.38
C LEU A 139 -6.39 -0.60 -7.88
N ALA A 140 -5.22 -1.16 -8.21
CA ALA A 140 -4.84 -2.49 -7.74
C ALA A 140 -4.71 -2.57 -6.21
N THR A 141 -4.26 -1.49 -5.55
CA THR A 141 -4.14 -1.44 -4.09
C THR A 141 -5.48 -1.41 -3.36
N LEU A 142 -6.58 -1.05 -4.03
CA LEU A 142 -7.93 -1.11 -3.44
C LEU A 142 -8.35 -2.56 -3.10
N GLY A 143 -7.74 -3.56 -3.72
CA GLY A 143 -7.94 -4.97 -3.40
C GLY A 143 -9.41 -5.40 -3.46
N ASN A 144 -9.90 -5.98 -2.35
CA ASN A 144 -11.27 -6.47 -2.24
C ASN A 144 -12.34 -5.36 -2.32
N HIS A 145 -12.01 -4.12 -2.02
CA HIS A 145 -12.96 -2.99 -2.12
C HIS A 145 -13.31 -2.70 -3.57
N ALA A 146 -12.33 -2.71 -4.49
CA ALA A 146 -12.59 -2.56 -5.92
C ALA A 146 -13.52 -3.68 -6.43
N THR A 147 -13.27 -4.94 -6.00
CA THR A 147 -14.11 -6.09 -6.36
C THR A 147 -15.53 -5.95 -5.78
N ALA A 148 -15.66 -5.57 -4.51
CA ALA A 148 -16.96 -5.38 -3.88
C ALA A 148 -17.78 -4.27 -4.56
N THR A 149 -17.12 -3.17 -4.94
CA THR A 149 -17.78 -2.08 -5.67
C THR A 149 -18.24 -2.52 -7.06
N THR A 150 -17.36 -3.18 -7.82
CA THR A 150 -17.67 -3.56 -9.22
C THR A 150 -18.66 -4.72 -9.33
N MET A 151 -18.63 -5.68 -8.41
CA MET A 151 -19.46 -6.90 -8.48
C MET A 151 -20.74 -6.81 -7.63
N ALA A 152 -20.73 -6.05 -6.54
CA ALA A 152 -21.86 -5.99 -5.62
C ALA A 152 -22.41 -4.57 -5.41
N GLY A 153 -21.88 -3.56 -6.11
CA GLY A 153 -22.31 -2.16 -5.95
C GLY A 153 -22.04 -1.60 -4.56
N ALA A 154 -21.08 -2.17 -3.83
CA ALA A 154 -20.71 -1.67 -2.50
C ALA A 154 -20.10 -0.26 -2.60
N GLU A 155 -20.42 0.59 -1.63
CA GLU A 155 -19.84 1.92 -1.50
C GLU A 155 -18.90 1.92 -0.28
N PRO A 156 -17.59 1.72 -0.47
CA PRO A 156 -16.61 1.77 0.61
C PRO A 156 -16.64 3.13 1.31
N ARG A 157 -16.45 3.13 2.63
CA ARG A 157 -16.42 4.34 3.45
C ARG A 157 -15.11 4.44 4.21
N ARG A 158 -14.84 5.62 4.72
CA ARG A 158 -13.79 5.79 5.73
C ARG A 158 -14.33 5.28 7.07
N ASP A 159 -13.57 4.41 7.70
CA ASP A 159 -13.90 3.85 9.01
C ASP A 159 -12.75 4.08 10.04
N GLY A 160 -11.86 5.03 9.76
CA GLY A 160 -10.66 5.24 10.57
C GLY A 160 -9.80 3.97 10.63
N ASN A 161 -9.51 3.52 11.85
CA ASN A 161 -8.77 2.29 12.09
C ASN A 161 -9.71 1.08 12.31
N ARG A 162 -11.02 1.25 12.16
CA ARG A 162 -12.02 0.19 12.39
C ARG A 162 -12.07 -0.79 11.23
N HIS A 163 -12.08 -2.08 11.55
CA HIS A 163 -12.35 -3.09 10.54
C HIS A 163 -13.83 -3.06 10.12
N PRO A 164 -14.15 -3.11 8.81
CA PRO A 164 -15.52 -2.92 8.33
C PRO A 164 -16.51 -4.00 8.77
N SER A 165 -16.07 -5.17 9.21
CA SER A 165 -16.95 -6.31 9.54
C SER A 165 -16.61 -7.05 10.84
N ILE A 166 -15.57 -6.67 11.58
CA ILE A 166 -15.08 -7.37 12.78
C ILE A 166 -14.96 -6.39 13.94
N ALA A 167 -15.36 -6.83 15.17
CA ALA A 167 -15.18 -6.09 16.41
C ALA A 167 -14.86 -7.05 17.59
N PRO A 168 -13.89 -6.67 18.48
CA PRO A 168 -13.01 -5.52 18.40
C PRO A 168 -11.84 -5.73 17.41
N TYR A 169 -11.67 -4.78 16.49
CA TYR A 169 -10.55 -4.75 15.54
C TYR A 169 -10.31 -3.30 15.13
N GLU A 170 -9.61 -2.55 15.99
CA GLU A 170 -9.34 -1.13 15.81
C GLU A 170 -8.26 -0.61 16.78
N SER A 171 -8.01 0.69 16.78
CA SER A 171 -7.13 1.35 17.76
C SER A 171 -7.89 1.74 19.02
N TYR A 172 -7.21 1.64 20.16
CA TYR A 172 -7.73 1.98 21.48
C TYR A 172 -6.72 2.80 22.26
N ALA A 173 -7.21 3.77 23.06
CA ALA A 173 -6.35 4.59 23.88
C ALA A 173 -6.00 3.88 25.22
N ALA A 174 -4.71 3.83 25.52
CA ALA A 174 -4.17 3.48 26.84
C ALA A 174 -3.77 4.75 27.62
N ALA A 175 -3.08 4.59 28.75
CA ALA A 175 -2.67 5.72 29.58
C ALA A 175 -1.63 6.65 28.91
N ASP A 176 -0.80 6.13 28.05
CA ASP A 176 0.38 6.80 27.48
C ASP A 176 0.43 6.79 25.95
N GLY A 177 -0.60 6.33 25.29
CA GLY A 177 -0.68 6.28 23.83
C GLY A 177 -1.66 5.22 23.34
N ASP A 178 -1.68 5.01 22.03
CA ASP A 178 -2.64 4.11 21.39
C ASP A 178 -2.03 2.74 21.09
N LEU A 179 -2.88 1.72 21.13
CA LEU A 179 -2.56 0.35 20.70
C LEU A 179 -3.66 -0.19 19.77
N ILE A 180 -3.29 -1.18 18.96
CA ILE A 180 -4.23 -1.95 18.14
C ILE A 180 -4.60 -3.25 18.88
N ILE A 181 -5.88 -3.60 18.84
CA ILE A 181 -6.40 -4.93 19.20
C ILE A 181 -7.09 -5.50 17.96
N ALA A 182 -6.76 -6.76 17.60
CA ALA A 182 -7.32 -7.43 16.42
C ALA A 182 -7.94 -8.78 16.83
N ALA A 183 -9.12 -8.76 17.44
CA ALA A 183 -9.81 -9.96 17.89
C ALA A 183 -10.84 -10.44 16.86
N ALA A 184 -10.39 -11.22 15.88
CA ALA A 184 -11.16 -11.61 14.71
C ALA A 184 -12.28 -12.65 14.96
N ASN A 185 -12.40 -13.20 16.17
CA ASN A 185 -13.42 -14.20 16.52
C ASN A 185 -13.74 -14.19 18.02
N ASN A 186 -14.76 -14.96 18.42
CA ASN A 186 -15.22 -15.02 19.81
C ASN A 186 -14.15 -15.57 20.78
N LYS A 187 -13.28 -16.48 20.34
CA LYS A 187 -12.18 -16.97 21.17
C LYS A 187 -11.18 -15.87 21.50
N LEU A 188 -10.83 -15.05 20.50
CA LEU A 188 -9.93 -13.92 20.70
C LEU A 188 -10.59 -12.82 21.53
N PHE A 189 -11.91 -12.59 21.38
CA PHE A 189 -12.65 -11.67 22.24
C PHE A 189 -12.64 -12.12 23.70
N ALA A 190 -12.81 -13.42 23.96
CA ALA A 190 -12.65 -13.97 25.30
C ALA A 190 -11.24 -13.75 25.86
N GLY A 191 -10.21 -13.84 25.01
CA GLY A 191 -8.84 -13.49 25.37
C GLY A 191 -8.68 -12.00 25.73
N VAL A 192 -9.35 -11.10 25.02
CA VAL A 192 -9.38 -9.66 25.37
C VAL A 192 -10.01 -9.48 26.76
N CYS A 193 -11.18 -10.06 27.00
CA CYS A 193 -11.88 -9.95 28.27
C CYS A 193 -11.02 -10.50 29.45
N ALA A 194 -10.34 -11.62 29.23
CA ALA A 194 -9.43 -12.20 30.22
C ALA A 194 -8.21 -11.30 30.48
N ALA A 195 -7.60 -10.73 29.45
CA ALA A 195 -6.46 -9.83 29.58
C ALA A 195 -6.80 -8.54 30.34
N LEU A 196 -8.04 -8.06 30.19
CA LEU A 196 -8.55 -6.84 30.84
C LEU A 196 -9.18 -7.10 32.22
N ASP A 197 -9.27 -8.36 32.65
CA ASP A 197 -10.03 -8.79 33.85
C ASP A 197 -11.49 -8.32 33.81
N ARG A 198 -12.13 -8.47 32.64
CA ARG A 198 -13.52 -8.04 32.36
C ARG A 198 -14.37 -9.22 31.86
N PRO A 199 -14.57 -10.28 32.71
CA PRO A 199 -15.44 -11.42 32.34
C PRO A 199 -16.90 -11.01 32.12
N ASP A 200 -17.34 -9.91 32.74
CA ASP A 200 -18.68 -9.31 32.59
C ASP A 200 -19.03 -8.99 31.12
N LEU A 201 -18.05 -8.66 30.31
CA LEU A 201 -18.27 -8.36 28.88
C LEU A 201 -18.64 -9.59 28.05
N LEU A 202 -18.32 -10.81 28.52
CA LEU A 202 -18.70 -12.05 27.82
C LEU A 202 -20.18 -12.36 27.92
N ASP A 203 -20.78 -11.97 29.04
CA ASP A 203 -22.21 -12.20 29.34
C ASP A 203 -23.09 -11.01 28.96
N ASP A 204 -22.50 -9.90 28.54
CA ASP A 204 -23.23 -8.71 28.09
C ASP A 204 -23.91 -9.00 26.75
N PRO A 205 -25.25 -8.90 26.65
CA PRO A 205 -25.98 -9.20 25.42
C PRO A 205 -25.56 -8.34 24.21
N ARG A 206 -24.94 -7.19 24.44
CA ARG A 206 -24.40 -6.32 23.39
C ARG A 206 -23.14 -6.92 22.72
N PHE A 207 -22.44 -7.89 23.40
CA PHE A 207 -21.10 -8.30 22.99
C PHE A 207 -20.94 -9.83 22.78
N VAL A 208 -22.01 -10.61 22.90
CA VAL A 208 -21.97 -12.08 22.86
C VAL A 208 -21.42 -12.67 21.55
N ASP A 209 -21.60 -12.00 20.44
CA ASP A 209 -21.09 -12.43 19.14
C ASP A 209 -20.61 -11.23 18.28
N ASN A 210 -19.98 -11.52 17.14
CA ASN A 210 -19.45 -10.45 16.28
C ASN A 210 -20.55 -9.51 15.72
N PRO A 211 -21.72 -9.98 15.26
CA PRO A 211 -22.78 -9.10 14.80
C PRO A 211 -23.24 -8.11 15.87
N THR A 212 -23.45 -8.59 17.12
CA THR A 212 -23.89 -7.72 18.22
C THR A 212 -22.79 -6.75 18.63
N ARG A 213 -21.51 -7.17 18.70
CA ARG A 213 -20.37 -6.29 18.92
C ARG A 213 -20.26 -5.18 17.87
N ARG A 214 -20.49 -5.55 16.60
CA ARG A 214 -20.49 -4.56 15.51
C ARG A 214 -21.63 -3.56 15.62
N ALA A 215 -22.82 -3.99 16.04
CA ALA A 215 -23.96 -3.11 16.26
C ALA A 215 -23.73 -2.13 17.42
N HIS A 216 -22.91 -2.53 18.41
CA HIS A 216 -22.61 -1.76 19.62
C HIS A 216 -21.11 -1.40 19.73
N ILE A 217 -20.49 -1.07 18.58
CA ILE A 217 -19.03 -0.90 18.50
C ILE A 217 -18.52 0.26 19.35
N ASP A 218 -19.28 1.36 19.44
CA ASP A 218 -18.88 2.54 20.21
C ASP A 218 -18.97 2.27 21.72
N GLU A 219 -20.01 1.54 22.15
CA GLU A 219 -20.15 1.11 23.54
C GLU A 219 -19.04 0.12 23.90
N LEU A 220 -18.72 -0.83 23.02
CA LEU A 220 -17.62 -1.77 23.22
C LEU A 220 -16.28 -1.02 23.36
N ALA A 221 -15.99 -0.08 22.45
CA ALA A 221 -14.78 0.73 22.52
C ALA A 221 -14.68 1.48 23.85
N THR A 222 -15.78 2.08 24.31
CA THR A 222 -15.85 2.80 25.59
C THR A 222 -15.53 1.87 26.77
N GLU A 223 -16.10 0.65 26.78
CA GLU A 223 -15.85 -0.32 27.86
C GLU A 223 -14.41 -0.84 27.87
N LEU A 224 -13.83 -1.10 26.70
CA LEU A 224 -12.43 -1.53 26.58
C LEU A 224 -11.47 -0.41 27.01
N GLU A 225 -11.66 0.81 26.50
CA GLU A 225 -10.80 1.95 26.85
C GLU A 225 -10.87 2.31 28.34
N ARG A 226 -12.00 2.11 29.03
CA ARG A 226 -12.08 2.32 30.47
C ARG A 226 -11.05 1.50 31.23
N SER A 227 -10.80 0.24 30.80
CA SER A 227 -9.76 -0.62 31.37
C SER A 227 -8.39 -0.21 30.84
N LEU A 228 -8.24 -0.01 29.53
CA LEU A 228 -6.94 0.24 28.88
C LEU A 228 -6.28 1.52 29.39
N ARG A 229 -7.04 2.57 29.73
CA ARG A 229 -6.52 3.81 30.30
C ARG A 229 -5.91 3.68 31.69
N THR A 230 -5.99 2.52 32.34
CA THR A 230 -5.44 2.29 33.69
C THR A 230 -3.96 1.88 33.68
N ASP A 231 -3.38 1.55 32.53
CA ASP A 231 -2.00 1.10 32.41
C ASP A 231 -1.39 1.56 31.06
N THR A 232 -0.09 1.38 30.89
CA THR A 232 0.61 1.74 29.65
C THR A 232 0.24 0.80 28.49
N ARG A 233 0.37 1.31 27.26
CA ARG A 233 0.11 0.52 26.04
C ARG A 233 0.98 -0.74 25.98
N ASP A 234 2.27 -0.67 26.39
CA ASP A 234 3.18 -1.81 26.33
C ASP A 234 2.81 -2.87 27.38
N ALA A 235 2.39 -2.47 28.56
CA ALA A 235 1.90 -3.39 29.59
C ALA A 235 0.63 -4.11 29.10
N TRP A 236 -0.30 -3.41 28.47
CA TRP A 236 -1.51 -4.03 27.90
C TRP A 236 -1.19 -4.92 26.71
N VAL A 237 -0.30 -4.53 25.81
CA VAL A 237 0.13 -5.38 24.69
C VAL A 237 0.73 -6.69 25.21
N ALA A 238 1.57 -6.63 26.26
CA ALA A 238 2.13 -7.85 26.88
C ALA A 238 1.02 -8.77 27.45
N LYS A 239 0.05 -8.22 28.18
CA LYS A 239 -1.09 -8.96 28.74
C LYS A 239 -1.95 -9.58 27.63
N LEU A 240 -2.30 -8.81 26.59
CA LEU A 240 -3.11 -9.29 25.46
C LEU A 240 -2.41 -10.43 24.72
N ARG A 241 -1.12 -10.31 24.45
CA ARG A 241 -0.31 -11.36 23.80
C ARG A 241 -0.21 -12.62 24.64
N ALA A 242 -0.13 -12.51 25.98
CA ALA A 242 -0.15 -13.66 26.88
C ALA A 242 -1.46 -14.45 26.78
N HIS A 243 -2.57 -13.80 26.43
CA HIS A 243 -3.86 -14.41 26.12
C HIS A 243 -4.06 -14.72 24.62
N GLN A 244 -2.97 -14.73 23.83
CA GLN A 244 -2.95 -15.04 22.40
C GLN A 244 -3.79 -14.06 21.53
N VAL A 245 -4.05 -12.85 22.01
CA VAL A 245 -4.73 -11.80 21.26
C VAL A 245 -3.70 -11.05 20.43
N PRO A 246 -3.86 -10.93 19.10
CA PRO A 246 -3.03 -10.06 18.28
C PRO A 246 -3.21 -8.60 18.73
N ALA A 247 -2.14 -8.01 19.23
CA ALA A 247 -2.09 -6.63 19.69
C ALA A 247 -0.70 -6.04 19.48
N GLY A 248 -0.63 -4.73 19.30
CA GLY A 248 0.62 -4.00 19.15
C GLY A 248 0.45 -2.52 19.45
N PRO A 249 1.49 -1.84 19.93
CA PRO A 249 1.47 -0.40 20.11
C PRO A 249 1.47 0.31 18.75
N ILE A 250 0.86 1.50 18.66
CA ILE A 250 1.08 2.39 17.53
C ILE A 250 2.41 3.11 17.76
N ASN A 251 3.44 2.60 17.10
CA ASN A 251 4.82 3.10 17.27
C ASN A 251 5.08 4.33 16.40
N SER A 252 5.87 5.25 16.93
CA SER A 252 6.61 6.21 16.13
C SER A 252 7.69 5.50 15.28
N ILE A 253 8.22 6.18 14.27
CA ILE A 253 9.31 5.62 13.45
C ILE A 253 10.54 5.24 14.30
N PRO A 254 11.04 6.09 15.22
CA PRO A 254 12.14 5.70 16.10
C PRO A 254 11.85 4.45 16.94
N GLU A 255 10.64 4.33 17.52
CA GLU A 255 10.24 3.16 18.30
C GLU A 255 10.20 1.89 17.45
N ALA A 256 9.65 1.97 16.23
CA ALA A 256 9.60 0.84 15.31
C ALA A 256 11.01 0.38 14.89
N LEU A 257 11.94 1.32 14.65
CA LEU A 257 13.34 1.00 14.33
C LEU A 257 14.08 0.40 15.53
N ALA A 258 13.82 0.88 16.73
CA ALA A 258 14.40 0.31 17.95
C ALA A 258 13.93 -1.14 18.15
N TRP A 259 12.64 -1.38 18.03
CA TRP A 259 12.07 -2.74 18.15
C TRP A 259 12.58 -3.71 17.07
N ALA A 260 12.84 -3.25 15.86
CA ALA A 260 13.39 -4.08 14.78
C ALA A 260 14.87 -4.44 14.99
N ALA A 261 15.56 -3.79 15.92
CA ALA A 261 16.98 -4.04 16.24
C ALA A 261 17.17 -5.03 17.41
N GLU A 262 16.09 -5.42 18.10
CA GLU A 262 16.06 -6.45 19.14
C GLU A 262 16.05 -7.87 18.54
#